data_92bdd94242e78ccc6d1a137b37c92a3e
#
_entry.id   92bdd94242e78ccc6d1a137b37c92a3e
#
_cell.length_a   1.000
_cell.length_b   1.000
_cell.length_c   1.000
_cell.angle_alpha   90.00
_cell.angle_beta   90.00
_cell.angle_gamma   90.00
#
_symmetry.space_group_name_H-M   'P 1'
#
loop_
_entity.id
_entity.type
_entity.pdbx_description
1 polymer ?
#
loop_
_entity_poly.entity_id
_entity_poly.type
_entity_poly.pdbx_seq_one_letter_code
_entity_poly.pdbx_strand_id
1 'polypeptide(L)'
;MGVRLELKDALIIAGKKYNSRLLVGTGKYKNFEETQSSIEASGAEIVTVAIRRTNIGQDSSVPNILDFLSPDRYTILPNTAGCYSAEEAVRTCKLAREILGGEKLVKLEVLGDKKNLYPNMPETLNAAKELVKDKFEVMVYCSDDPTQAEELEKIGCVSVMPLASPIGSGLGIQNPHNLKLILEKANVPIIVDAGVGTASDASIAMELGCAGVLMNTAIAKARNPILMASAMKKAVDSGREAFLAGRMEKNPYASASSPEEGSIE
;
A
#
# COMPACT_ATOMS: atom_id res chain seq x y z
N MET A 1 28.07 17.04 -13.53
CA MET A 1 27.33 17.82 -12.51
C MET A 1 25.86 17.54 -12.75
N GLY A 2 25.30 16.52 -12.06
CA GLY A 2 23.93 16.05 -12.27
C GLY A 2 22.97 17.05 -11.64
N VAL A 3 22.10 17.64 -12.43
CA VAL A 3 20.92 18.37 -11.95
C VAL A 3 20.02 17.35 -11.29
N ARG A 4 20.05 17.24 -9.97
CA ARG A 4 19.04 16.57 -9.19
C ARG A 4 17.79 17.47 -9.28
N LEU A 5 16.89 17.15 -10.19
CA LEU A 5 15.53 17.69 -10.14
C LEU A 5 14.95 17.25 -8.77
N GLU A 6 14.94 18.16 -7.80
CA GLU A 6 14.11 18.02 -6.61
C GLU A 6 12.66 18.12 -7.05
N LEU A 7 12.13 17.03 -7.55
CA LEU A 7 10.71 16.88 -7.76
C LEU A 7 10.03 17.02 -6.39
N LYS A 8 9.20 18.05 -6.21
CA LYS A 8 8.35 18.24 -5.02
C LYS A 8 7.22 17.18 -5.00
N ASP A 9 7.57 15.93 -5.23
CA ASP A 9 6.66 14.80 -5.38
C ASP A 9 6.75 13.90 -4.13
N ALA A 10 6.27 14.42 -2.99
CA ALA A 10 6.22 13.67 -1.75
C ALA A 10 4.90 12.91 -1.63
N LEU A 11 4.95 11.70 -1.07
CA LEU A 11 3.75 11.02 -0.57
C LEU A 11 3.32 11.71 0.74
N ILE A 12 2.09 12.22 0.77
CA ILE A 12 1.52 12.83 1.98
C ILE A 12 0.31 12.01 2.41
N ILE A 13 0.33 11.50 3.64
CA ILE A 13 -0.77 10.75 4.26
C ILE A 13 -1.07 11.40 5.61
N ALA A 14 -2.31 11.76 5.86
CA ALA A 14 -2.73 12.42 7.10
C ALA A 14 -1.85 13.62 7.50
N GLY A 15 -1.42 14.43 6.51
CA GLY A 15 -0.56 15.58 6.70
C GLY A 15 0.92 15.28 6.93
N LYS A 16 1.32 14.02 7.11
CA LYS A 16 2.71 13.60 7.27
C LYS A 16 3.35 13.27 5.90
N LYS A 17 4.57 13.77 5.68
CA LYS A 17 5.34 13.52 4.47
C LYS A 17 6.17 12.25 4.60
N TYR A 18 6.17 11.43 3.53
CA TYR A 18 6.97 10.22 3.39
C TYR A 18 7.80 10.27 2.11
N ASN A 19 9.02 9.75 2.16
CA ASN A 19 9.92 9.65 1.01
C ASN A 19 9.72 8.33 0.26
N SER A 20 9.35 7.27 0.98
CA SER A 20 9.04 5.97 0.38
C SER A 20 7.57 5.88 -0.02
N ARG A 21 7.32 5.39 -1.24
CA ARG A 21 5.98 5.06 -1.74
C ARG A 21 5.66 3.57 -1.62
N LEU A 22 6.60 2.81 -1.05
CA LEU A 22 6.43 1.40 -0.71
C LEU A 22 6.07 1.27 0.76
N LEU A 23 4.91 0.68 1.04
CA LEU A 23 4.45 0.28 2.37
C LEU A 23 4.59 -1.23 2.49
N VAL A 24 5.02 -1.75 3.64
CA VAL A 24 5.30 -3.18 3.83
C VAL A 24 4.58 -3.73 5.05
N GLY A 25 4.05 -4.96 4.90
CA GLY A 25 3.48 -5.72 6.01
C GLY A 25 4.54 -6.57 6.74
N THR A 26 4.19 -7.04 7.93
CA THR A 26 5.08 -7.79 8.84
C THR A 26 4.77 -9.29 8.92
N GLY A 27 3.78 -9.77 8.20
CA GLY A 27 3.36 -11.16 8.29
C GLY A 27 4.15 -12.12 7.40
N LYS A 28 4.18 -13.42 7.78
CA LYS A 28 4.69 -14.55 6.97
C LYS A 28 6.20 -14.65 6.78
N TYR A 29 6.99 -13.79 7.38
CA TYR A 29 8.45 -14.00 7.48
C TYR A 29 8.78 -15.14 8.46
N LYS A 30 9.98 -15.67 8.38
CA LYS A 30 10.41 -16.79 9.26
C LYS A 30 10.59 -16.37 10.71
N ASN A 31 11.11 -15.17 10.92
CA ASN A 31 11.42 -14.59 12.24
C ASN A 31 11.45 -13.05 12.14
N PHE A 32 11.64 -12.40 13.27
CA PHE A 32 11.68 -10.94 13.33
C PHE A 32 12.93 -10.34 12.69
N GLU A 33 14.05 -11.03 12.70
CA GLU A 33 15.31 -10.61 12.07
C GLU A 33 15.15 -10.55 10.53
N GLU A 34 14.53 -11.56 9.93
CA GLU A 34 14.22 -11.57 8.49
C GLU A 34 13.20 -10.47 8.15
N THR A 35 12.20 -10.26 9.03
CA THR A 35 11.22 -9.18 8.89
C THR A 35 11.92 -7.82 8.87
N GLN A 36 12.74 -7.54 9.88
CA GLN A 36 13.48 -6.29 10.00
C GLN A 36 14.40 -6.06 8.79
N SER A 37 15.21 -7.05 8.43
CA SER A 37 16.15 -6.95 7.31
C SER A 37 15.43 -6.70 5.97
N SER A 38 14.26 -7.33 5.77
CA SER A 38 13.45 -7.12 4.56
C SER A 38 12.83 -5.72 4.51
N ILE A 39 12.31 -5.23 5.65
CA ILE A 39 11.75 -3.89 5.75
C ILE A 39 12.85 -2.83 5.53
N GLU A 40 14.04 -3.01 6.10
CA GLU A 40 15.18 -2.14 5.86
C GLU A 40 15.59 -2.11 4.39
N ALA A 41 15.67 -3.26 3.73
CA ALA A 41 15.99 -3.36 2.31
C ALA A 41 14.92 -2.74 1.40
N SER A 42 13.66 -2.74 1.84
CA SER A 42 12.54 -2.11 1.12
C SER A 42 12.58 -0.58 1.18
N GLY A 43 13.25 -0.01 2.18
CA GLY A 43 13.24 1.43 2.44
C GLY A 43 11.86 1.97 2.86
N ALA A 44 10.93 1.10 3.26
CA ALA A 44 9.61 1.52 3.70
C ALA A 44 9.68 2.34 4.99
N GLU A 45 8.89 3.40 5.06
CA GLU A 45 8.74 4.25 6.25
C GLU A 45 7.43 3.97 6.98
N ILE A 46 6.48 3.32 6.32
CA ILE A 46 5.20 2.87 6.89
C ILE A 46 5.17 1.35 6.89
N VAL A 47 4.93 0.77 8.07
CA VAL A 47 4.92 -0.69 8.27
C VAL A 47 3.60 -1.12 8.89
N THR A 48 2.88 -2.05 8.22
CA THR A 48 1.59 -2.52 8.76
C THR A 48 1.76 -3.67 9.73
N VAL A 49 0.99 -3.62 10.81
CA VAL A 49 0.97 -4.66 11.85
C VAL A 49 -0.47 -5.12 12.12
N ALA A 50 -0.70 -6.41 11.99
CA ALA A 50 -2.01 -7.01 12.26
C ALA A 50 -2.23 -7.18 13.77
N ILE A 51 -3.04 -6.30 14.37
CA ILE A 51 -3.27 -6.22 15.82
C ILE A 51 -3.78 -7.54 16.43
N ARG A 52 -4.63 -8.24 15.71
CA ARG A 52 -5.19 -9.53 16.18
C ARG A 52 -4.21 -10.71 16.10
N ARG A 53 -3.06 -10.55 15.43
CA ARG A 53 -2.15 -11.65 15.08
C ARG A 53 -0.72 -11.42 15.56
N THR A 54 -0.40 -10.24 16.02
CA THR A 54 0.98 -9.85 16.34
C THR A 54 1.02 -9.22 17.73
N ASN A 55 1.97 -9.65 18.56
CA ASN A 55 2.23 -8.99 19.82
C ASN A 55 2.91 -7.63 19.56
N ILE A 56 2.28 -6.56 20.01
CA ILE A 56 2.78 -5.19 20.02
C ILE A 56 2.86 -4.62 21.45
N GLY A 57 3.01 -5.53 22.44
CA GLY A 57 3.11 -5.19 23.85
C GLY A 57 1.93 -5.63 24.72
N GLN A 58 0.90 -6.29 24.11
CA GLN A 58 -0.24 -6.81 24.88
C GLN A 58 0.09 -8.03 25.74
N ASP A 59 1.15 -8.76 25.43
CA ASP A 59 1.64 -9.90 26.19
C ASP A 59 3.14 -9.78 26.43
N SER A 60 3.54 -9.58 27.69
CA SER A 60 4.95 -9.43 28.09
C SER A 60 5.74 -10.75 28.10
N SER A 61 5.09 -11.90 27.97
CA SER A 61 5.74 -13.22 27.92
C SER A 61 6.19 -13.63 26.50
N VAL A 62 5.76 -12.88 25.48
CA VAL A 62 6.04 -13.15 24.06
C VAL A 62 6.82 -11.97 23.47
N PRO A 63 7.79 -12.22 22.55
CA PRO A 63 8.53 -11.15 21.90
C PRO A 63 7.62 -10.10 21.25
N ASN A 64 7.94 -8.83 21.46
CA ASN A 64 7.22 -7.71 20.88
C ASN A 64 7.86 -7.32 19.55
N ILE A 65 7.09 -7.23 18.48
CA ILE A 65 7.60 -6.83 17.17
C ILE A 65 8.15 -5.39 17.18
N LEU A 66 7.67 -4.54 18.07
CA LEU A 66 8.13 -3.15 18.18
C LEU A 66 9.57 -3.05 18.73
N ASP A 67 10.11 -4.12 19.35
CA ASP A 67 11.52 -4.19 19.73
C ASP A 67 12.43 -4.28 18.49
N PHE A 68 11.93 -4.79 17.38
CA PHE A 68 12.62 -4.92 16.10
C PHE A 68 12.27 -3.78 15.13
N LEU A 69 11.07 -3.22 15.25
CA LEU A 69 10.53 -2.16 14.39
C LEU A 69 10.15 -0.96 15.23
N SER A 70 11.17 -0.18 15.65
CA SER A 70 10.96 0.96 16.52
C SER A 70 10.00 2.00 15.92
N PRO A 71 8.98 2.45 16.68
CA PRO A 71 8.09 3.56 16.27
C PRO A 71 8.84 4.89 16.04
N ASP A 72 10.04 5.05 16.58
CA ASP A 72 10.88 6.24 16.32
C ASP A 72 11.41 6.27 14.88
N ARG A 73 11.56 5.09 14.26
CA ARG A 73 12.06 4.94 12.89
C ARG A 73 10.95 4.75 11.87
N TYR A 74 9.89 4.07 12.25
CA TYR A 74 8.79 3.69 11.36
C TYR A 74 7.46 4.25 11.84
N THR A 75 6.61 4.65 10.90
CA THR A 75 5.20 4.83 11.20
C THR A 75 4.57 3.44 11.27
N ILE A 76 4.18 3.02 12.46
CA ILE A 76 3.45 1.77 12.67
C ILE A 76 2.00 2.00 12.26
N LEU A 77 1.55 1.21 11.28
CA LEU A 77 0.19 1.27 10.76
C LEU A 77 -0.59 0.01 11.22
N PRO A 78 -1.32 0.10 12.35
CA PRO A 78 -2.12 -1.03 12.81
C PRO A 78 -3.23 -1.33 11.83
N ASN A 79 -3.47 -2.62 11.55
CA ASN A 79 -4.53 -3.03 10.65
C ASN A 79 -5.52 -4.02 11.31
N THR A 80 -6.72 -4.07 10.74
CA THR A 80 -7.82 -4.92 11.19
C THR A 80 -7.91 -6.24 10.44
N ALA A 81 -6.78 -6.76 9.95
CA ALA A 81 -6.72 -8.02 9.22
C ALA A 81 -7.39 -9.16 10.01
N GLY A 82 -8.33 -9.83 9.33
CA GLY A 82 -9.12 -10.93 9.92
C GLY A 82 -10.37 -10.48 10.66
N CYS A 83 -10.82 -9.24 10.51
CA CYS A 83 -12.14 -8.79 10.91
C CYS A 83 -13.15 -9.04 9.77
N TYR A 84 -14.36 -9.49 10.13
CA TYR A 84 -15.43 -9.85 9.20
C TYR A 84 -16.71 -9.01 9.42
N SER A 85 -16.69 -8.09 10.38
CA SER A 85 -17.76 -7.13 10.62
C SER A 85 -17.18 -5.74 10.94
N ALA A 86 -18.00 -4.71 10.74
CA ALA A 86 -17.68 -3.34 11.12
C ALA A 86 -17.36 -3.22 12.61
N GLU A 87 -18.18 -3.86 13.46
CA GLU A 87 -18.00 -3.85 14.92
C GLU A 87 -16.62 -4.41 15.34
N GLU A 88 -16.23 -5.57 14.78
CA GLU A 88 -14.90 -6.16 15.07
C GLU A 88 -13.77 -5.24 14.64
N ALA A 89 -13.86 -4.63 13.44
CA ALA A 89 -12.84 -3.73 12.92
C ALA A 89 -12.71 -2.46 13.78
N VAL A 90 -13.82 -1.82 14.12
CA VAL A 90 -13.85 -0.62 14.97
C VAL A 90 -13.26 -0.92 16.35
N ARG A 91 -13.68 -2.02 16.99
CA ARG A 91 -13.11 -2.44 18.28
C ARG A 91 -11.61 -2.68 18.20
N THR A 92 -11.13 -3.32 17.11
CA THR A 92 -9.71 -3.57 16.89
C THR A 92 -8.92 -2.27 16.72
N CYS A 93 -9.44 -1.28 15.99
CA CYS A 93 -8.82 0.03 15.87
C CYS A 93 -8.76 0.79 17.20
N LYS A 94 -9.83 0.75 18.01
CA LYS A 94 -9.86 1.36 19.35
C LYS A 94 -8.80 0.74 20.26
N LEU A 95 -8.68 -0.58 20.26
CA LEU A 95 -7.63 -1.29 21.00
C LEU A 95 -6.22 -0.89 20.51
N ALA A 96 -6.01 -0.83 19.19
CA ALA A 96 -4.73 -0.41 18.63
C ALA A 96 -4.33 1.00 19.09
N ARG A 97 -5.28 1.94 19.10
CA ARG A 97 -5.05 3.31 19.59
C ARG A 97 -4.63 3.35 21.05
N GLU A 98 -5.25 2.54 21.89
CA GLU A 98 -4.88 2.45 23.31
C GLU A 98 -3.45 1.90 23.48
N ILE A 99 -3.11 0.82 22.82
CA ILE A 99 -1.79 0.17 22.91
C ILE A 99 -0.67 1.07 22.34
N LEU A 100 -0.96 1.81 21.27
CA LEU A 100 0.01 2.67 20.58
C LEU A 100 -0.03 4.13 21.09
N GLY A 101 -0.48 4.36 22.33
CA GLY A 101 -0.36 5.67 22.98
C GLY A 101 -1.19 6.79 22.36
N GLY A 102 -2.31 6.46 21.73
CA GLY A 102 -3.24 7.45 21.17
C GLY A 102 -3.09 7.69 19.67
N GLU A 103 -2.25 6.91 18.96
CA GLU A 103 -2.08 7.01 17.50
C GLU A 103 -3.42 6.86 16.77
N LYS A 104 -3.63 7.72 15.78
CA LYS A 104 -4.91 7.81 15.06
C LYS A 104 -4.89 7.12 13.71
N LEU A 105 -3.71 6.96 13.11
CA LEU A 105 -3.58 6.36 11.79
C LEU A 105 -3.82 4.86 11.86
N VAL A 106 -4.77 4.36 11.08
CA VAL A 106 -5.14 2.93 11.04
C VAL A 106 -5.39 2.47 9.61
N LYS A 107 -5.13 1.20 9.34
CA LYS A 107 -5.55 0.53 8.10
C LYS A 107 -6.81 -0.30 8.37
N LEU A 108 -7.92 0.17 7.83
CA LEU A 108 -9.21 -0.53 7.91
C LEU A 108 -9.29 -1.62 6.86
N GLU A 109 -9.62 -2.83 7.29
CA GLU A 109 -9.88 -4.00 6.47
C GLU A 109 -11.05 -4.78 7.06
N VAL A 110 -12.15 -4.92 6.31
CA VAL A 110 -13.28 -5.78 6.67
C VAL A 110 -13.51 -6.78 5.56
N LEU A 111 -13.38 -8.07 5.85
CA LEU A 111 -13.42 -9.15 4.87
C LEU A 111 -14.82 -9.74 4.72
N GLY A 112 -15.18 -10.08 3.49
CA GLY A 112 -16.47 -10.72 3.19
C GLY A 112 -16.42 -12.24 3.25
N ASP A 113 -15.31 -12.83 2.81
CA ASP A 113 -15.18 -14.28 2.67
C ASP A 113 -13.78 -14.76 3.06
N LYS A 114 -13.73 -15.89 3.80
CA LYS A 114 -12.47 -16.45 4.31
C LYS A 114 -11.58 -17.08 3.25
N LYS A 115 -12.13 -17.44 2.09
CA LYS A 115 -11.39 -18.13 1.04
C LYS A 115 -10.73 -17.15 0.07
N ASN A 116 -11.45 -16.09 -0.32
CA ASN A 116 -10.95 -15.12 -1.31
C ASN A 116 -10.49 -13.80 -0.70
N LEU A 117 -10.86 -13.50 0.56
CA LEU A 117 -10.48 -12.29 1.31
C LEU A 117 -10.86 -10.98 0.60
N TYR A 118 -11.91 -10.99 -0.23
CA TYR A 118 -12.46 -9.76 -0.79
C TYR A 118 -13.03 -8.87 0.31
N PRO A 119 -12.98 -7.54 0.14
CA PRO A 119 -13.56 -6.63 1.11
C PRO A 119 -15.09 -6.75 1.15
N ASN A 120 -15.66 -6.74 2.34
CA ASN A 120 -17.10 -6.56 2.56
C ASN A 120 -17.41 -5.07 2.52
N MET A 121 -17.74 -4.55 1.36
CA MET A 121 -17.88 -3.10 1.19
C MET A 121 -18.97 -2.46 2.04
N PRO A 122 -20.20 -3.03 2.23
CA PRO A 122 -21.17 -2.49 3.18
C PRO A 122 -20.61 -2.34 4.60
N GLU A 123 -19.94 -3.36 5.11
CA GLU A 123 -19.33 -3.33 6.44
C GLU A 123 -18.12 -2.38 6.50
N THR A 124 -17.33 -2.31 5.43
CA THR A 124 -16.18 -1.39 5.30
C THR A 124 -16.66 0.07 5.37
N LEU A 125 -17.70 0.43 4.63
CA LEU A 125 -18.28 1.77 4.65
C LEU A 125 -18.85 2.14 6.03
N ASN A 126 -19.52 1.20 6.71
CA ASN A 126 -20.04 1.40 8.06
C ASN A 126 -18.91 1.63 9.07
N ALA A 127 -17.88 0.79 9.04
CA ALA A 127 -16.71 0.93 9.91
C ALA A 127 -15.96 2.24 9.66
N ALA A 128 -15.77 2.63 8.39
CA ALA A 128 -15.11 3.87 8.02
C ALA A 128 -15.84 5.10 8.58
N LYS A 129 -17.19 5.14 8.46
CA LYS A 129 -18.02 6.22 9.01
C LYS A 129 -17.85 6.35 10.53
N GLU A 130 -17.86 5.23 11.27
CA GLU A 130 -17.67 5.24 12.72
C GLU A 130 -16.28 5.69 13.11
N LEU A 131 -15.22 5.13 12.47
CA LEU A 131 -13.84 5.47 12.78
C LEU A 131 -13.51 6.93 12.49
N VAL A 132 -13.95 7.48 11.35
CA VAL A 132 -13.75 8.90 11.02
C VAL A 132 -14.48 9.81 12.01
N LYS A 133 -15.71 9.46 12.42
CA LYS A 133 -16.44 10.16 13.47
C LYS A 133 -15.67 10.16 14.80
N ASP A 134 -15.00 9.05 15.13
CA ASP A 134 -14.15 8.87 16.32
C ASP A 134 -12.75 9.47 16.16
N LYS A 135 -12.53 10.28 15.09
CA LYS A 135 -11.28 11.01 14.80
C LYS A 135 -10.07 10.11 14.48
N PHE A 136 -10.30 8.93 13.93
CA PHE A 136 -9.24 8.15 13.31
C PHE A 136 -8.90 8.71 11.93
N GLU A 137 -7.65 8.54 11.53
CA GLU A 137 -7.11 8.79 10.20
C GLU A 137 -7.08 7.47 9.45
N VAL A 138 -8.14 7.22 8.64
CA VAL A 138 -8.40 5.90 8.08
C VAL A 138 -7.78 5.76 6.70
N MET A 139 -6.84 4.82 6.56
CA MET A 139 -6.43 4.24 5.28
C MET A 139 -7.28 2.98 5.05
N VAL A 140 -8.01 2.88 3.95
CA VAL A 140 -9.05 1.85 3.82
C VAL A 140 -8.83 0.90 2.65
N TYR A 141 -8.69 -0.41 2.96
CA TYR A 141 -8.71 -1.47 1.96
C TYR A 141 -10.11 -1.64 1.38
N CYS A 142 -10.21 -1.63 0.05
CA CYS A 142 -11.49 -1.69 -0.64
C CYS A 142 -11.40 -2.49 -1.95
N SER A 143 -12.57 -2.69 -2.57
CA SER A 143 -12.66 -3.17 -3.95
C SER A 143 -12.10 -2.12 -4.92
N ASP A 144 -11.90 -2.52 -6.17
CA ASP A 144 -11.52 -1.64 -7.28
C ASP A 144 -12.73 -0.94 -7.95
N ASP A 145 -13.86 -0.83 -7.23
CA ASP A 145 -15.05 -0.12 -7.69
C ASP A 145 -14.87 1.41 -7.53
N PRO A 146 -14.87 2.20 -8.64
CA PRO A 146 -14.67 3.64 -8.57
C PRO A 146 -15.74 4.38 -7.75
N THR A 147 -16.97 3.88 -7.71
CA THR A 147 -18.07 4.50 -6.95
C THR A 147 -17.85 4.35 -5.45
N GLN A 148 -17.44 3.16 -5.02
CA GLN A 148 -17.14 2.87 -3.62
C GLN A 148 -15.89 3.59 -3.15
N ALA A 149 -14.86 3.70 -4.00
CA ALA A 149 -13.67 4.48 -3.71
C ALA A 149 -13.99 5.97 -3.47
N GLU A 150 -14.83 6.57 -4.31
CA GLU A 150 -15.31 7.93 -4.15
C GLU A 150 -16.15 8.11 -2.86
N GLU A 151 -16.99 7.12 -2.49
CA GLU A 151 -17.77 7.16 -1.25
C GLU A 151 -16.86 7.14 -0.02
N LEU A 152 -15.81 6.30 0.00
CA LEU A 152 -14.83 6.24 1.08
C LEU A 152 -14.08 7.57 1.26
N GLU A 153 -13.72 8.22 0.17
CA GLU A 153 -13.13 9.57 0.22
C GLU A 153 -14.11 10.60 0.82
N LYS A 154 -15.38 10.58 0.38
CA LYS A 154 -16.43 11.48 0.92
C LYS A 154 -16.72 11.25 2.41
N ILE A 155 -16.55 10.03 2.92
CA ILE A 155 -16.63 9.72 4.36
C ILE A 155 -15.50 10.41 5.12
N GLY A 156 -14.36 10.69 4.48
CA GLY A 156 -13.20 11.34 5.09
C GLY A 156 -12.03 10.40 5.35
N CYS A 157 -11.94 9.28 4.64
CA CYS A 157 -10.74 8.44 4.67
C CYS A 157 -9.54 9.21 4.12
N VAL A 158 -8.39 9.11 4.79
CA VAL A 158 -7.17 9.85 4.41
C VAL A 158 -6.39 9.20 3.26
N SER A 159 -6.71 7.95 2.94
CA SER A 159 -6.20 7.21 1.78
C SER A 159 -7.17 6.10 1.41
N VAL A 160 -7.38 5.86 0.12
CA VAL A 160 -8.17 4.74 -0.39
C VAL A 160 -7.23 3.72 -1.02
N MET A 161 -7.44 2.45 -0.68
CA MET A 161 -6.49 1.37 -0.98
C MET A 161 -7.18 0.24 -1.77
N PRO A 162 -7.42 0.44 -3.08
CA PRO A 162 -8.05 -0.58 -3.91
C PRO A 162 -7.14 -1.81 -4.08
N LEU A 163 -7.73 -2.98 -4.10
CA LEU A 163 -7.03 -4.22 -4.42
C LEU A 163 -6.61 -4.26 -5.89
N ALA A 164 -5.44 -4.79 -6.19
CA ALA A 164 -5.03 -5.18 -7.55
C ALA A 164 -5.62 -6.55 -7.93
N SER A 165 -5.65 -7.47 -6.97
CA SER A 165 -6.21 -8.81 -7.02
C SER A 165 -6.30 -9.36 -5.58
N PRO A 166 -6.89 -10.54 -5.35
CA PRO A 166 -7.09 -11.06 -3.98
C PRO A 166 -5.81 -11.08 -3.14
N ILE A 167 -5.97 -10.83 -1.84
CA ILE A 167 -4.86 -10.82 -0.87
C ILE A 167 -4.01 -12.09 -1.00
N GLY A 168 -2.71 -11.92 -1.24
CA GLY A 168 -1.75 -13.01 -1.31
C GLY A 168 -1.82 -13.86 -2.56
N SER A 169 -2.59 -13.47 -3.58
CA SER A 169 -2.72 -14.18 -4.85
C SER A 169 -1.50 -14.03 -5.76
N GLY A 170 -0.84 -12.86 -5.73
CA GLY A 170 0.27 -12.56 -6.64
C GLY A 170 -0.13 -12.45 -8.11
N LEU A 171 -1.41 -12.22 -8.40
CA LEU A 171 -1.94 -12.14 -9.77
C LEU A 171 -1.69 -10.78 -10.45
N GLY A 172 -1.15 -9.80 -9.72
CA GLY A 172 -0.88 -8.46 -10.23
C GLY A 172 -2.14 -7.61 -10.46
N ILE A 173 -2.00 -6.56 -11.26
CA ILE A 173 -3.08 -5.62 -11.56
C ILE A 173 -4.06 -6.25 -12.56
N GLN A 174 -5.23 -6.66 -12.09
CA GLN A 174 -6.24 -7.32 -12.91
C GLN A 174 -7.13 -6.33 -13.67
N ASN A 175 -7.40 -5.18 -13.08
CA ASN A 175 -8.29 -4.17 -13.65
C ASN A 175 -7.64 -2.77 -13.66
N PRO A 176 -6.71 -2.53 -14.59
CA PRO A 176 -6.07 -1.21 -14.70
C PRO A 176 -7.04 -0.11 -15.14
N HIS A 177 -8.17 -0.46 -15.77
CA HIS A 177 -9.18 0.49 -16.17
C HIS A 177 -9.87 1.14 -14.96
N ASN A 178 -10.34 0.31 -14.02
CA ASN A 178 -11.00 0.83 -12.81
C ASN A 178 -10.04 1.66 -11.96
N LEU A 179 -8.76 1.24 -11.84
CA LEU A 179 -7.75 2.04 -11.14
C LEU A 179 -7.58 3.43 -11.76
N LYS A 180 -7.60 3.54 -13.10
CA LYS A 180 -7.56 4.85 -13.77
C LYS A 180 -8.77 5.69 -13.44
N LEU A 181 -9.99 5.12 -13.48
CA LEU A 181 -11.22 5.85 -13.12
C LEU A 181 -11.19 6.33 -11.66
N ILE A 182 -10.62 5.54 -10.75
CA ILE A 182 -10.42 5.96 -9.36
C ILE A 182 -9.42 7.13 -9.31
N LEU A 183 -8.27 7.00 -9.96
CA LEU A 183 -7.22 8.01 -9.95
C LEU A 183 -7.64 9.35 -10.57
N GLU A 184 -8.48 9.33 -11.61
CA GLU A 184 -9.00 10.54 -12.26
C GLU A 184 -9.86 11.41 -11.34
N LYS A 185 -10.51 10.82 -10.34
CA LYS A 185 -11.43 11.51 -9.43
C LYS A 185 -10.86 11.76 -8.03
N ALA A 186 -9.84 11.00 -7.65
CA ALA A 186 -9.33 10.98 -6.29
C ALA A 186 -8.64 12.29 -5.89
N ASN A 187 -8.97 12.81 -4.71
CA ASN A 187 -8.29 13.92 -4.05
C ASN A 187 -7.44 13.46 -2.86
N VAL A 188 -7.50 12.17 -2.52
CA VAL A 188 -6.68 11.52 -1.50
C VAL A 188 -5.69 10.54 -2.14
N PRO A 189 -4.57 10.19 -1.50
CA PRO A 189 -3.65 9.19 -2.01
C PRO A 189 -4.33 7.86 -2.30
N ILE A 190 -4.19 7.36 -3.52
CA ILE A 190 -4.60 6.00 -3.92
C ILE A 190 -3.38 5.11 -3.83
N ILE A 191 -3.45 4.09 -2.96
CA ILE A 191 -2.37 3.15 -2.72
C ILE A 191 -2.86 1.75 -3.09
N VAL A 192 -2.24 1.12 -4.08
CA VAL A 192 -2.61 -0.26 -4.43
C VAL A 192 -2.27 -1.17 -3.26
N ASP A 193 -3.28 -1.95 -2.84
CA ASP A 193 -3.16 -2.91 -1.74
C ASP A 193 -3.58 -4.30 -2.22
N ALA A 194 -2.87 -5.33 -1.82
CA ALA A 194 -3.11 -6.72 -2.18
C ALA A 194 -2.83 -7.10 -3.64
N GLY A 195 -2.48 -8.35 -3.84
CA GLY A 195 -2.37 -8.98 -5.16
C GLY A 195 -1.09 -8.72 -5.94
N VAL A 196 -0.27 -7.76 -5.55
CA VAL A 196 1.07 -7.54 -6.14
C VAL A 196 1.93 -8.78 -5.88
N GLY A 197 2.49 -9.37 -6.91
CA GLY A 197 3.28 -10.60 -6.84
C GLY A 197 4.77 -10.42 -7.15
N THR A 198 5.11 -9.42 -7.96
CA THR A 198 6.50 -9.16 -8.37
C THR A 198 6.74 -7.69 -8.72
N ALA A 199 7.99 -7.36 -9.03
CA ALA A 199 8.44 -6.00 -9.30
C ALA A 199 7.68 -5.32 -10.46
N SER A 200 7.37 -6.04 -11.55
CA SER A 200 6.60 -5.49 -12.67
C SER A 200 5.19 -5.03 -12.26
N ASP A 201 4.52 -5.75 -11.36
CA ASP A 201 3.19 -5.35 -10.89
C ASP A 201 3.25 -4.03 -10.11
N ALA A 202 4.29 -3.86 -9.28
CA ALA A 202 4.53 -2.63 -8.54
C ALA A 202 4.84 -1.45 -9.48
N SER A 203 5.67 -1.66 -10.50
CA SER A 203 5.95 -0.65 -11.53
C SER A 203 4.68 -0.24 -12.28
N ILE A 204 3.85 -1.20 -12.69
CA ILE A 204 2.59 -0.93 -13.38
C ILE A 204 1.65 -0.07 -12.51
N ALA A 205 1.51 -0.38 -11.22
CA ALA A 205 0.72 0.43 -10.31
C ALA A 205 1.19 1.88 -10.26
N MET A 206 2.51 2.08 -10.16
CA MET A 206 3.10 3.41 -10.10
C MET A 206 3.02 4.16 -11.44
N GLU A 207 3.20 3.47 -12.56
CA GLU A 207 3.04 4.03 -13.92
C GLU A 207 1.59 4.44 -14.23
N LEU A 208 0.60 3.80 -13.61
CA LEU A 208 -0.80 4.21 -13.68
C LEU A 208 -1.08 5.52 -12.94
N GLY A 209 -0.17 5.94 -12.04
CA GLY A 209 -0.30 7.17 -11.25
C GLY A 209 -0.69 6.95 -9.80
N CYS A 210 -0.70 5.70 -9.30
CA CYS A 210 -0.94 5.44 -7.89
C CYS A 210 0.07 6.17 -7.01
N ALA A 211 -0.36 6.59 -5.83
CA ALA A 211 0.47 7.32 -4.88
C ALA A 211 1.51 6.40 -4.21
N GLY A 212 1.22 5.12 -4.10
CA GLY A 212 2.10 4.10 -3.53
C GLY A 212 1.56 2.69 -3.70
N VAL A 213 2.30 1.73 -3.17
CA VAL A 213 1.93 0.31 -3.15
C VAL A 213 2.17 -0.25 -1.76
N LEU A 214 1.20 -0.98 -1.22
CA LEU A 214 1.37 -1.78 -0.01
C LEU A 214 1.47 -3.25 -0.40
N MET A 215 2.49 -3.93 0.12
CA MET A 215 2.66 -5.36 -0.10
C MET A 215 3.27 -6.07 1.12
N ASN A 216 3.03 -7.36 1.21
CA ASN A 216 3.66 -8.21 2.22
C ASN A 216 4.04 -9.57 1.63
N THR A 217 3.05 -10.34 1.18
CA THR A 217 3.23 -11.75 0.76
C THR A 217 4.24 -11.89 -0.38
N ALA A 218 4.27 -10.96 -1.32
CA ALA A 218 5.21 -10.97 -2.45
C ALA A 218 6.68 -10.93 -2.00
N ILE A 219 6.95 -10.20 -0.92
CA ILE A 219 8.28 -10.13 -0.31
C ILE A 219 8.51 -11.35 0.58
N ALA A 220 7.66 -11.58 1.58
CA ALA A 220 7.85 -12.59 2.61
C ALA A 220 7.88 -14.04 2.08
N LYS A 221 7.21 -14.34 0.96
CA LYS A 221 7.20 -15.66 0.32
C LYS A 221 8.20 -15.81 -0.84
N ALA A 222 8.97 -14.80 -1.14
CA ALA A 222 10.06 -14.92 -2.11
C ALA A 222 11.13 -15.88 -1.59
N ARG A 223 11.88 -16.52 -2.50
CA ARG A 223 13.02 -17.38 -2.10
C ARG A 223 14.09 -16.61 -1.33
N ASN A 224 14.22 -15.32 -1.61
CA ASN A 224 15.08 -14.38 -0.90
C ASN A 224 14.27 -13.10 -0.63
N PRO A 225 13.66 -12.98 0.56
CA PRO A 225 12.82 -11.83 0.91
C PRO A 225 13.56 -10.49 0.88
N ILE A 226 14.80 -10.44 1.35
CA ILE A 226 15.61 -9.22 1.40
C ILE A 226 15.89 -8.71 -0.02
N LEU A 227 16.29 -9.62 -0.93
CA LEU A 227 16.53 -9.27 -2.33
C LEU A 227 15.23 -8.81 -3.03
N MET A 228 14.10 -9.48 -2.75
CA MET A 228 12.80 -9.10 -3.30
C MET A 228 12.36 -7.73 -2.77
N ALA A 229 12.55 -7.43 -1.49
CA ALA A 229 12.27 -6.13 -0.90
C ALA A 229 13.03 -5.00 -1.62
N SER A 230 14.34 -5.20 -1.87
CA SER A 230 15.17 -4.27 -2.65
C SER A 230 14.68 -4.12 -4.10
N ALA A 231 14.24 -5.22 -4.74
CA ALA A 231 13.69 -5.18 -6.09
C ALA A 231 12.37 -4.39 -6.14
N MET A 232 11.47 -4.60 -5.16
CA MET A 232 10.20 -3.88 -5.06
C MET A 232 10.40 -2.38 -4.84
N LYS A 233 11.37 -1.98 -4.01
CA LYS A 233 11.75 -0.57 -3.85
C LYS A 233 12.10 0.06 -5.19
N LYS A 234 13.01 -0.56 -5.93
CA LYS A 234 13.45 -0.06 -7.25
C LYS A 234 12.30 0.00 -8.25
N ALA A 235 11.38 -0.96 -8.20
CA ALA A 235 10.22 -1.02 -9.08
C ALA A 235 9.23 0.13 -8.79
N VAL A 236 8.98 0.42 -7.52
CA VAL A 236 8.13 1.54 -7.09
C VAL A 236 8.77 2.87 -7.50
N ASP A 237 10.06 3.06 -7.23
CA ASP A 237 10.80 4.27 -7.59
C ASP A 237 10.78 4.47 -9.12
N SER A 238 11.15 3.45 -9.90
CA SER A 238 11.20 3.50 -11.37
C SER A 238 9.82 3.75 -12.00
N GLY A 239 8.77 3.08 -11.51
CA GLY A 239 7.41 3.30 -12.01
C GLY A 239 6.92 4.72 -11.74
N ARG A 240 7.27 5.30 -10.57
CA ARG A 240 6.95 6.70 -10.27
C ARG A 240 7.70 7.68 -11.15
N GLU A 241 8.99 7.47 -11.36
CA GLU A 241 9.80 8.29 -12.27
C GLU A 241 9.25 8.23 -13.71
N ALA A 242 8.86 7.05 -14.20
CA ALA A 242 8.25 6.87 -15.51
C ALA A 242 6.92 7.62 -15.64
N PHE A 243 6.07 7.58 -14.59
CA PHE A 243 4.82 8.34 -14.53
C PHE A 243 5.07 9.85 -14.62
N LEU A 244 6.01 10.37 -13.85
CA LEU A 244 6.34 11.79 -13.81
C LEU A 244 7.02 12.27 -15.09
N ALA A 245 7.82 11.43 -15.73
CA ALA A 245 8.45 11.72 -17.02
C ALA A 245 7.44 11.82 -18.16
N GLY A 246 6.30 11.14 -18.00
CA GLY A 246 5.28 11.06 -19.05
C GLY A 246 5.60 9.96 -20.08
N ARG A 247 4.63 9.11 -20.31
CA ARG A 247 4.74 8.04 -21.30
C ARG A 247 4.59 8.58 -22.71
N MET A 248 5.41 8.10 -23.67
CA MET A 248 5.17 8.36 -25.10
C MET A 248 3.81 7.80 -25.54
N GLU A 249 3.18 8.43 -26.51
CA GLU A 249 1.93 7.97 -27.11
C GLU A 249 2.10 6.59 -27.76
N LYS A 250 1.06 5.75 -27.62
CA LYS A 250 1.01 4.48 -28.33
C LYS A 250 0.72 4.72 -29.80
N ASN A 251 1.61 4.26 -30.67
CA ASN A 251 1.39 4.28 -32.12
C ASN A 251 1.20 2.84 -32.60
N PRO A 252 0.10 2.52 -33.32
CA PRO A 252 -0.10 1.17 -33.88
C PRO A 252 0.83 0.88 -35.08
N TYR A 253 1.47 1.90 -35.63
CA TYR A 253 2.40 1.77 -36.75
C TYR A 253 3.84 1.99 -36.29
N ALA A 254 4.78 1.37 -37.03
CA ALA A 254 6.19 1.59 -36.81
C ALA A 254 6.59 3.04 -37.18
N SER A 255 7.54 3.59 -36.42
CA SER A 255 8.20 4.86 -36.73
C SER A 255 9.69 4.65 -36.61
N ALA A 256 10.46 5.13 -37.61
CA ALA A 256 11.90 5.00 -37.58
C ALA A 256 12.49 5.76 -36.38
N SER A 257 13.40 5.11 -35.64
CA SER A 257 14.08 5.73 -34.49
C SER A 257 15.32 6.54 -34.86
N SER A 258 15.82 6.35 -36.10
CA SER A 258 16.94 7.11 -36.67
C SER A 258 16.43 8.19 -37.61
N PRO A 259 17.09 9.38 -37.67
CA PRO A 259 16.76 10.37 -38.67
C PRO A 259 16.89 9.79 -40.09
N GLU A 260 15.91 10.06 -40.95
CA GLU A 260 15.95 9.66 -42.36
C GLU A 260 16.82 10.61 -43.21
N GLU A 261 17.11 11.82 -42.71
CA GLU A 261 18.00 12.79 -43.35
C GLU A 261 19.48 12.38 -43.18
N GLY A 262 20.18 12.21 -44.28
CA GLY A 262 21.61 11.86 -44.31
C GLY A 262 21.91 10.37 -44.45
N SER A 263 20.93 9.55 -44.90
CA SER A 263 21.20 8.16 -45.31
C SER A 263 22.23 8.15 -46.43
N ILE A 264 23.25 7.29 -46.28
CA ILE A 264 24.23 7.00 -47.33
C ILE A 264 23.53 6.02 -48.30
N GLU A 265 23.34 6.43 -49.56
CA GLU A 265 22.86 5.57 -50.64
C GLU A 265 23.95 4.57 -51.11
#